data_629a9cd1ae9d4d0d1eb85539887ba228
#
_entry.id   629a9cd1ae9d4d0d1eb85539887ba228
#
_cell.length_a   1.000
_cell.length_b   1.000
_cell.length_c   1.000
_cell.angle_alpha   90.00
_cell.angle_beta   90.00
_cell.angle_gamma   90.00
#
_symmetry.space_group_name_H-M   'P 1'
#
loop_
_entity.id
_entity.type
_entity.pdbx_description
1 polymer ?
#
loop_
_entity_poly.entity_id
_entity_poly.type
_entity_poly.pdbx_seq_one_letter_code
_entity_poly.pdbx_strand_id
1 'polypeptide(L)'
;MLTGITRHNRIHLVGVGGSGMIGIARILLKQGFDVSGSDLNDSDELQILKSLGLRLQNNHSPNLIKDAELIIVSSAISANNLELIYANKNKIIVIPRSEMLSSLMKPFRSIAVAGSHGKTTTTSLIANIFNEADLSPTYVIGGKILSDDQSADLGKGEYMICLLYTSDAADD
;
A
#
# COMPACT_ATOMS: atom_id res chain seq x y z
N MET A 1 -15.40 -1.20 5.09
CA MET A 1 -15.53 0.01 4.26
C MET A 1 -14.61 1.06 4.84
N LEU A 2 -13.70 1.60 4.04
CA LEU A 2 -12.92 2.77 4.42
C LEU A 2 -13.91 3.91 4.64
N THR A 3 -14.13 4.34 5.88
CA THR A 3 -15.08 5.40 6.20
C THR A 3 -14.56 6.71 5.55
N GLY A 4 -15.27 7.19 4.53
CA GLY A 4 -14.95 8.42 3.80
C GLY A 4 -14.24 8.23 2.46
N ILE A 5 -13.81 7.02 2.11
CA ILE A 5 -13.23 6.72 0.80
C ILE A 5 -14.22 5.85 0.02
N THR A 6 -14.78 6.37 -1.06
CA THR A 6 -15.69 5.63 -1.95
C THR A 6 -14.92 4.94 -3.06
N ARG A 7 -15.50 3.91 -3.68
CA ARG A 7 -14.87 3.14 -4.78
C ARG A 7 -14.47 3.96 -6.02
N HIS A 8 -14.90 5.20 -6.11
CA HIS A 8 -14.59 6.09 -7.23
C HIS A 8 -13.49 7.11 -6.91
N ASN A 9 -12.95 7.08 -5.69
CA ASN A 9 -11.88 7.99 -5.31
C ASN A 9 -10.60 7.67 -6.08
N ARG A 10 -10.02 8.70 -6.66
CA ARG A 10 -8.73 8.64 -7.34
C ARG A 10 -7.63 8.80 -6.31
N ILE A 11 -6.85 7.75 -6.16
CA ILE A 11 -5.76 7.67 -5.17
C ILE A 11 -4.41 7.70 -5.89
N HIS A 12 -3.52 8.56 -5.44
CA HIS A 12 -2.15 8.61 -5.98
C HIS A 12 -1.13 8.23 -4.91
N LEU A 13 -0.18 7.37 -5.28
CA LEU A 13 0.89 6.91 -4.39
C LEU A 13 2.23 7.50 -4.82
N VAL A 14 2.83 8.35 -3.97
CA VAL A 14 4.16 8.91 -4.21
C VAL A 14 5.22 7.98 -3.62
N GLY A 15 6.12 7.46 -4.47
CA GLY A 15 7.07 6.41 -4.13
C GLY A 15 6.43 5.03 -4.11
N VAL A 16 5.61 4.74 -5.12
CA VAL A 16 4.79 3.50 -5.19
C VAL A 16 5.63 2.22 -5.28
N GLY A 17 6.88 2.29 -5.74
CA GLY A 17 7.81 1.16 -5.81
C GLY A 17 8.43 0.75 -4.47
N GLY A 18 8.21 1.50 -3.40
CA GLY A 18 8.64 1.10 -2.06
C GLY A 18 7.93 -0.19 -1.61
N SER A 19 8.65 -1.10 -0.94
CA SER A 19 8.14 -2.45 -0.58
C SER A 19 6.80 -2.43 0.16
N GLY A 20 6.58 -1.50 1.07
CA GLY A 20 5.30 -1.35 1.77
C GLY A 20 4.22 -0.64 0.95
N MET A 21 4.60 0.17 -0.04
CA MET A 21 3.67 0.90 -0.92
C MET A 21 3.09 -0.02 -1.99
N ILE A 22 3.90 -0.92 -2.55
CA ILE A 22 3.48 -1.93 -3.53
C ILE A 22 2.30 -2.73 -3.01
N GLY A 23 2.37 -3.22 -1.76
CA GLY A 23 1.30 -4.00 -1.14
C GLY A 23 -0.01 -3.21 -1.01
N ILE A 24 0.06 -1.96 -0.57
CA ILE A 24 -1.10 -1.07 -0.47
C ILE A 24 -1.70 -0.82 -1.85
N ALA A 25 -0.86 -0.47 -2.85
CA ALA A 25 -1.31 -0.24 -4.21
C ALA A 25 -2.06 -1.46 -4.78
N ARG A 26 -1.54 -2.68 -4.57
CA ARG A 26 -2.16 -3.93 -5.01
C ARG A 26 -3.54 -4.13 -4.38
N ILE A 27 -3.68 -3.94 -3.06
CA ILE A 27 -4.97 -4.08 -2.39
C ILE A 27 -5.98 -3.05 -2.90
N LEU A 28 -5.58 -1.79 -3.04
CA LEU A 28 -6.46 -0.74 -3.56
C LEU A 28 -6.95 -1.04 -4.98
N LEU A 29 -6.04 -1.49 -5.88
CA LEU A 29 -6.40 -1.90 -7.24
C LEU A 29 -7.38 -3.08 -7.23
N LYS A 30 -7.13 -4.11 -6.42
CA LYS A 30 -8.05 -5.27 -6.30
C LYS A 30 -9.39 -4.90 -5.67
N GLN A 31 -9.46 -3.86 -4.84
CA GLN A 31 -10.71 -3.31 -4.32
C GLN A 31 -11.45 -2.43 -5.34
N GLY A 32 -10.86 -2.16 -6.51
CA GLY A 32 -11.46 -1.41 -7.61
C GLY A 32 -11.32 0.10 -7.51
N PHE A 33 -10.35 0.62 -6.76
CA PHE A 33 -10.00 2.04 -6.77
C PHE A 33 -9.29 2.43 -8.08
N ASP A 34 -9.43 3.69 -8.49
CA ASP A 34 -8.63 4.28 -9.56
C ASP A 34 -7.28 4.72 -8.98
N VAL A 35 -6.24 3.93 -9.23
CA VAL A 35 -4.93 4.11 -8.60
C VAL A 35 -3.91 4.60 -9.61
N SER A 36 -3.21 5.67 -9.25
CA SER A 36 -2.02 6.15 -9.95
C SER A 36 -0.81 6.19 -8.98
N GLY A 37 0.37 6.25 -9.53
CA GLY A 37 1.58 6.34 -8.70
C GLY A 37 2.77 6.88 -9.44
N SER A 38 3.76 7.34 -8.69
CA SER A 38 5.06 7.78 -9.18
C SER A 38 6.19 7.04 -8.47
N ASP A 39 7.22 6.67 -9.23
CA ASP A 39 8.49 6.17 -8.70
C ASP A 39 9.62 6.49 -9.69
N LEU A 40 10.83 6.64 -9.19
CA LEU A 40 12.02 6.88 -10.03
C LEU A 40 12.63 5.58 -10.55
N ASN A 41 12.37 4.47 -9.84
CA ASN A 41 12.87 3.16 -10.20
C ASN A 41 11.77 2.37 -10.91
N ASP A 42 12.19 1.42 -11.74
CA ASP A 42 11.31 0.41 -12.32
C ASP A 42 11.60 -0.95 -11.66
N SER A 43 10.58 -1.78 -11.54
CA SER A 43 10.68 -3.12 -10.97
C SER A 43 9.62 -4.04 -11.57
N ASP A 44 9.86 -5.34 -11.48
CA ASP A 44 8.88 -6.36 -11.94
C ASP A 44 7.54 -6.21 -11.21
N GLU A 45 7.57 -5.87 -9.92
CA GLU A 45 6.36 -5.61 -9.14
C GLU A 45 5.56 -4.43 -9.67
N LEU A 46 6.24 -3.36 -10.11
CA LEU A 46 5.56 -2.21 -10.73
C LEU A 46 4.93 -2.57 -12.07
N GLN A 47 5.57 -3.44 -12.87
CA GLN A 47 4.98 -3.95 -14.11
C GLN A 47 3.74 -4.82 -13.82
N ILE A 48 3.77 -5.64 -12.76
CA ILE A 48 2.59 -6.40 -12.30
C ILE A 48 1.47 -5.44 -11.88
N LEU A 49 1.76 -4.39 -11.11
CA LEU A 49 0.75 -3.40 -10.73
C LEU A 49 0.16 -2.66 -11.94
N LYS A 50 0.97 -2.35 -12.96
CA LYS A 50 0.48 -1.79 -14.24
C LYS A 50 -0.49 -2.74 -14.93
N SER A 51 -0.21 -4.04 -14.94
CA SER A 51 -1.15 -5.04 -15.50
C SER A 51 -2.46 -5.13 -14.72
N LEU A 52 -2.45 -4.76 -13.42
CA LEU A 52 -3.64 -4.66 -12.57
C LEU A 52 -4.38 -3.31 -12.72
N GLY A 53 -3.86 -2.39 -13.52
CA GLY A 53 -4.49 -1.11 -13.79
C GLY A 53 -3.82 0.11 -13.15
N LEU A 54 -2.63 -0.02 -12.54
CA LEU A 54 -1.88 1.13 -12.03
C LEU A 54 -1.47 2.07 -13.16
N ARG A 55 -1.84 3.35 -13.06
CA ARG A 55 -1.30 4.40 -13.92
C ARG A 55 0.01 4.91 -13.32
N LEU A 56 1.14 4.44 -13.87
CA LEU A 56 2.49 4.74 -13.36
C LEU A 56 3.17 5.84 -14.17
N GLN A 57 3.85 6.76 -13.48
CA GLN A 57 4.85 7.67 -14.08
C GLN A 57 6.22 7.46 -13.43
N ASN A 58 7.28 7.53 -14.25
CA ASN A 58 8.68 7.29 -13.84
C ASN A 58 9.39 8.59 -13.42
N ASN A 59 8.64 9.57 -12.94
CA ASN A 59 9.16 10.82 -12.40
C ASN A 59 8.17 11.40 -11.37
N HIS A 60 8.65 12.30 -10.55
CA HIS A 60 7.80 13.04 -9.61
C HIS A 60 7.33 14.34 -10.26
N SER A 61 6.26 14.26 -11.03
CA SER A 61 5.64 15.43 -11.66
C SER A 61 4.14 15.53 -11.32
N PRO A 62 3.55 16.74 -11.33
CA PRO A 62 2.14 16.90 -11.00
C PRO A 62 1.14 16.32 -11.99
N ASN A 63 1.58 15.64 -13.04
CA ASN A 63 0.70 15.24 -14.14
C ASN A 63 -0.43 14.29 -13.72
N LEU A 64 -0.13 13.26 -12.92
CA LEU A 64 -1.11 12.27 -12.48
C LEU A 64 -1.86 12.67 -11.21
N ILE A 65 -1.36 13.66 -10.45
CA ILE A 65 -2.00 14.05 -9.19
C ILE A 65 -3.07 15.12 -9.34
N LYS A 66 -3.19 15.75 -10.52
CA LYS A 66 -4.16 16.83 -10.77
C LYS A 66 -5.59 16.41 -10.45
N ASP A 67 -5.90 15.16 -10.72
CA ASP A 67 -7.23 14.58 -10.50
C ASP A 67 -7.30 13.71 -9.24
N ALA A 68 -6.21 13.61 -8.47
CA ALA A 68 -6.19 12.81 -7.26
C ALA A 68 -7.03 13.49 -6.15
N GLU A 69 -7.79 12.68 -5.43
CA GLU A 69 -8.58 13.13 -4.27
C GLU A 69 -7.85 12.83 -2.97
N LEU A 70 -6.96 11.83 -3.02
CA LEU A 70 -6.13 11.42 -1.89
C LEU A 70 -4.73 11.06 -2.39
N ILE A 71 -3.72 11.50 -1.68
CA ILE A 71 -2.32 11.14 -1.93
C ILE A 71 -1.79 10.36 -0.74
N ILE A 72 -1.15 9.23 -1.02
CA ILE A 72 -0.44 8.42 -0.04
C ILE A 72 1.05 8.61 -0.29
N VAL A 73 1.80 8.98 0.75
CA VAL A 73 3.23 9.24 0.63
C VAL A 73 4.06 8.22 1.38
N SER A 74 5.13 7.75 0.74
CA SER A 74 6.17 6.93 1.40
C SER A 74 7.04 7.79 2.31
N SER A 75 7.46 7.26 3.46
CA SER A 75 8.38 7.93 4.38
C SER A 75 9.76 8.24 3.78
N ALA A 76 10.11 7.61 2.66
CA ALA A 76 11.36 7.89 1.93
C ALA A 76 11.28 9.16 1.05
N ILE A 77 10.11 9.74 0.86
CA ILE A 77 9.90 10.90 0.00
C ILE A 77 10.19 12.20 0.77
N SER A 78 11.05 13.03 0.19
CA SER A 78 11.37 14.35 0.75
C SER A 78 10.17 15.30 0.70
N ALA A 79 10.03 16.17 1.71
CA ALA A 79 9.03 17.23 1.73
C ALA A 79 9.12 18.22 0.55
N ASN A 80 10.29 18.32 -0.08
CA ASN A 80 10.52 19.14 -1.28
C ASN A 80 10.10 18.46 -2.59
N ASN A 81 9.45 17.30 -2.53
CA ASN A 81 8.94 16.61 -3.71
C ASN A 81 7.90 17.46 -4.44
N LEU A 82 8.01 17.57 -5.78
CA LEU A 82 7.13 18.44 -6.59
C LEU A 82 5.66 18.05 -6.51
N GLU A 83 5.36 16.78 -6.31
CA GLU A 83 3.98 16.30 -6.15
C GLU A 83 3.41 16.73 -4.81
N LEU A 84 4.19 16.67 -3.73
CA LEU A 84 3.77 17.14 -2.41
C LEU A 84 3.58 18.65 -2.37
N ILE A 85 4.49 19.41 -3.00
CA ILE A 85 4.35 20.88 -3.14
C ILE A 85 3.07 21.22 -3.89
N TYR A 86 2.78 20.52 -5.00
CA TYR A 86 1.56 20.72 -5.77
C TYR A 86 0.32 20.36 -4.95
N ALA A 87 0.34 19.23 -4.25
CA ALA A 87 -0.75 18.79 -3.40
C ALA A 87 -1.11 19.82 -2.32
N ASN A 88 -0.10 20.32 -1.61
CA ASN A 88 -0.27 21.35 -0.57
C ASN A 88 -0.87 22.63 -1.15
N LYS A 89 -0.35 23.11 -2.30
CA LYS A 89 -0.85 24.31 -2.98
C LYS A 89 -2.33 24.17 -3.39
N ASN A 90 -2.75 22.98 -3.79
CA ASN A 90 -4.11 22.70 -4.28
C ASN A 90 -5.02 22.10 -3.20
N LYS A 91 -4.57 22.01 -1.94
CA LYS A 91 -5.31 21.48 -0.80
C LYS A 91 -5.80 20.02 -1.01
N ILE A 92 -5.04 19.21 -1.75
CA ILE A 92 -5.29 17.78 -1.89
C ILE A 92 -4.87 17.11 -0.58
N ILE A 93 -5.67 16.18 -0.09
CA ILE A 93 -5.39 15.45 1.14
C ILE A 93 -4.15 14.56 0.93
N VAL A 94 -3.17 14.70 1.81
CA VAL A 94 -1.96 13.85 1.81
C VAL A 94 -1.90 13.11 3.15
N ILE A 95 -1.80 11.80 3.09
CA ILE A 95 -1.65 10.95 4.28
C ILE A 95 -0.38 10.09 4.17
N PRO A 96 0.27 9.76 5.29
CA PRO A 96 1.36 8.82 5.29
C PRO A 96 0.89 7.39 4.99
N ARG A 97 1.81 6.54 4.55
CA ARG A 97 1.57 5.12 4.27
C ARG A 97 0.96 4.38 5.47
N SER A 98 1.44 4.67 6.68
CA SER A 98 0.95 4.08 7.94
C SER A 98 -0.52 4.32 8.18
N GLU A 99 -1.00 5.52 7.93
CA GLU A 99 -2.43 5.89 8.08
C GLU A 99 -3.30 5.14 7.07
N MET A 100 -2.84 5.00 5.81
CA MET A 100 -3.56 4.19 4.83
C MET A 100 -3.59 2.72 5.24
N LEU A 101 -2.48 2.15 5.69
CA LEU A 101 -2.43 0.77 6.16
C LEU A 101 -3.40 0.55 7.33
N SER A 102 -3.37 1.44 8.32
CA SER A 102 -4.32 1.42 9.45
C SER A 102 -5.77 1.47 8.98
N SER A 103 -6.07 2.29 7.98
CA SER A 103 -7.41 2.39 7.40
C SER A 103 -7.85 1.13 6.67
N LEU A 104 -6.93 0.46 5.96
CA LEU A 104 -7.17 -0.83 5.32
C LEU A 104 -7.42 -1.95 6.33
N MET A 105 -6.81 -1.88 7.52
CA MET A 105 -6.98 -2.88 8.58
C MET A 105 -8.33 -2.81 9.29
N LYS A 106 -8.95 -1.64 9.37
CA LYS A 106 -10.18 -1.41 10.17
C LYS A 106 -11.34 -2.39 9.92
N PRO A 107 -11.64 -2.81 8.67
CA PRO A 107 -12.74 -3.74 8.41
C PRO A 107 -12.41 -5.20 8.72
N PHE A 108 -11.17 -5.51 9.09
CA PHE A 108 -10.69 -6.88 9.29
C PHE A 108 -10.35 -7.17 10.75
N ARG A 109 -10.36 -8.45 11.10
CA ARG A 109 -9.69 -8.98 12.29
C ARG A 109 -8.20 -9.01 11.98
N SER A 110 -7.46 -8.01 12.44
CA SER A 110 -6.11 -7.76 11.97
C SER A 110 -5.05 -8.35 12.90
N ILE A 111 -4.02 -8.97 12.30
CA ILE A 111 -2.81 -9.42 12.97
C ILE A 111 -1.66 -8.56 12.45
N ALA A 112 -1.09 -7.75 13.33
CA ALA A 112 0.04 -6.87 13.01
C ALA A 112 1.34 -7.44 13.59
N VAL A 113 2.33 -7.67 12.73
CA VAL A 113 3.64 -8.21 13.13
C VAL A 113 4.66 -7.08 13.18
N ALA A 114 5.12 -6.76 14.38
CA ALA A 114 6.15 -5.77 14.65
C ALA A 114 7.41 -6.42 15.21
N GLY A 115 8.54 -5.73 15.15
CA GLY A 115 9.82 -6.20 15.72
C GLY A 115 11.01 -5.75 14.90
N SER A 116 12.24 -5.91 15.44
CA SER A 116 13.47 -5.54 14.74
C SER A 116 13.88 -6.53 13.66
N HIS A 117 13.68 -7.84 13.88
CA HIS A 117 14.08 -8.92 12.96
C HIS A 117 12.96 -9.96 12.81
N GLY A 118 12.99 -10.72 11.70
CA GLY A 118 12.10 -11.85 11.47
C GLY A 118 10.65 -11.48 11.07
N LYS A 119 10.31 -10.19 10.98
CA LYS A 119 8.95 -9.74 10.65
C LYS A 119 8.38 -10.38 9.38
N THR A 120 9.11 -10.30 8.27
CA THR A 120 8.69 -10.85 6.97
C THR A 120 8.43 -12.34 7.07
N THR A 121 9.36 -13.11 7.65
CA THR A 121 9.21 -14.56 7.83
C THR A 121 8.00 -14.90 8.69
N THR A 122 7.85 -14.23 9.83
CA THR A 122 6.71 -14.47 10.74
C THR A 122 5.38 -14.15 10.07
N THR A 123 5.29 -13.02 9.38
CA THR A 123 4.06 -12.60 8.67
C THR A 123 3.72 -13.59 7.55
N SER A 124 4.73 -14.06 6.79
CA SER A 124 4.55 -15.07 5.74
C SER A 124 4.07 -16.42 6.30
N LEU A 125 4.64 -16.86 7.43
CA LEU A 125 4.21 -18.11 8.08
C LEU A 125 2.77 -18.04 8.56
N ILE A 126 2.38 -16.91 9.20
CA ILE A 126 0.99 -16.71 9.64
C ILE A 126 0.05 -16.71 8.43
N ALA A 127 0.39 -15.99 7.36
CA ALA A 127 -0.44 -15.94 6.15
C ALA A 127 -0.60 -17.35 5.52
N ASN A 128 0.47 -18.14 5.47
CA ASN A 128 0.41 -19.53 4.99
C ASN A 128 -0.49 -20.41 5.86
N ILE A 129 -0.36 -20.33 7.19
CA ILE A 129 -1.20 -21.11 8.11
C ILE A 129 -2.68 -20.78 7.90
N PHE A 130 -3.01 -19.48 7.71
CA PHE A 130 -4.39 -19.06 7.46
C PHE A 130 -4.89 -19.51 6.08
N ASN A 131 -4.04 -19.54 5.06
CA ASN A 131 -4.38 -20.06 3.74
C ASN A 131 -4.63 -21.58 3.78
N GLU A 132 -3.75 -22.36 4.44
CA GLU A 132 -3.92 -23.80 4.63
C GLU A 132 -5.18 -24.16 5.44
N ALA A 133 -5.62 -23.23 6.30
CA ALA A 133 -6.88 -23.36 7.05
C ALA A 133 -8.11 -22.89 6.26
N ASP A 134 -8.00 -22.61 4.95
CA ASP A 134 -9.06 -22.10 4.08
C ASP A 134 -9.69 -20.77 4.54
N LEU A 135 -8.96 -19.98 5.35
CA LEU A 135 -9.43 -18.70 5.88
C LEU A 135 -9.26 -17.53 4.89
N SER A 136 -8.56 -17.76 3.77
CA SER A 136 -8.36 -16.78 2.69
C SER A 136 -8.06 -15.34 3.18
N PRO A 137 -6.97 -15.12 3.94
CA PRO A 137 -6.68 -13.83 4.56
C PRO A 137 -6.25 -12.79 3.52
N THR A 138 -6.53 -11.52 3.79
CA THR A 138 -5.80 -10.41 3.17
C THR A 138 -4.44 -10.28 3.84
N TYR A 139 -3.36 -10.05 3.08
CA TYR A 139 -2.05 -9.85 3.69
C TYR A 139 -1.23 -8.74 3.00
N VAL A 140 -0.39 -8.07 3.78
CA VAL A 140 0.61 -7.09 3.32
C VAL A 140 1.94 -7.41 4.02
N ILE A 141 2.88 -7.93 3.25
CA ILE A 141 4.19 -8.39 3.72
C ILE A 141 5.25 -7.63 2.93
N GLY A 142 6.10 -6.87 3.53
CA GLY A 142 7.11 -6.07 2.84
C GLY A 142 8.21 -6.86 2.07
N GLY A 143 7.96 -8.13 1.75
CA GLY A 143 8.80 -9.03 0.98
C GLY A 143 7.95 -10.11 0.33
N LYS A 144 8.55 -10.97 -0.50
CA LYS A 144 7.84 -12.04 -1.22
C LYS A 144 7.52 -13.21 -0.27
N ILE A 145 6.32 -13.80 -0.41
CA ILE A 145 5.98 -15.07 0.26
C ILE A 145 6.65 -16.23 -0.49
N LEU A 146 7.16 -17.20 0.27
CA LEU A 146 7.83 -18.39 -0.28
C LEU A 146 6.95 -19.23 -1.21
N SER A 147 5.63 -19.18 -1.04
CA SER A 147 4.68 -20.01 -1.81
C SER A 147 4.10 -19.31 -3.04
N ASP A 148 4.10 -18.00 -3.13
CA ASP A 148 3.29 -17.29 -4.12
C ASP A 148 4.01 -16.11 -4.79
N ASP A 149 5.28 -15.91 -4.48
CA ASP A 149 6.15 -14.80 -4.97
C ASP A 149 5.51 -13.38 -4.91
N GLN A 150 4.45 -13.22 -4.09
CA GLN A 150 3.69 -11.98 -3.95
C GLN A 150 3.92 -11.34 -2.58
N SER A 151 4.08 -10.02 -2.55
CA SER A 151 4.27 -9.24 -1.33
C SER A 151 2.95 -8.86 -0.63
N ALA A 152 1.83 -8.99 -1.30
CA ALA A 152 0.49 -8.70 -0.77
C ALA A 152 -0.60 -9.32 -1.62
N ASP A 153 -1.71 -9.68 -1.01
CA ASP A 153 -2.93 -10.09 -1.70
C ASP A 153 -4.19 -9.73 -0.93
N LEU A 154 -5.30 -9.55 -1.68
CA LEU A 154 -6.63 -9.33 -1.13
C LEU A 154 -7.37 -10.67 -1.04
N GLY A 155 -7.51 -11.18 0.16
CA GLY A 155 -8.30 -12.38 0.45
C GLY A 155 -9.80 -12.13 0.50
N LYS A 156 -10.57 -13.21 0.62
CA LYS A 156 -12.04 -13.17 0.78
C LYS A 156 -12.48 -13.32 2.24
N GLY A 157 -11.56 -13.66 3.13
CA GLY A 157 -11.80 -13.89 4.54
C GLY A 157 -11.88 -12.61 5.37
N GLU A 158 -12.18 -12.79 6.65
CA GLU A 158 -12.31 -11.69 7.62
C GLU A 158 -10.98 -11.24 8.24
N TYR A 159 -9.87 -11.91 7.93
CA TYR A 159 -8.57 -11.65 8.53
C TYR A 159 -7.68 -10.82 7.64
N MET A 160 -6.90 -9.91 8.25
CA MET A 160 -5.81 -9.21 7.59
C MET A 160 -4.52 -9.41 8.39
N ILE A 161 -3.46 -9.81 7.70
CA ILE A 161 -2.13 -10.04 8.28
C ILE A 161 -1.18 -9.04 7.67
N CYS A 162 -0.57 -8.21 8.50
CA CYS A 162 0.33 -7.18 7.99
C CYS A 162 1.61 -7.06 8.81
N LEU A 163 2.65 -6.63 8.12
CA LEU A 163 3.94 -6.27 8.70
C LEU A 163 3.95 -4.78 9.00
N LEU A 164 4.25 -4.40 10.24
CA LEU A 164 4.48 -3.02 10.63
C LEU A 164 5.98 -2.68 10.53
N TYR A 165 6.28 -1.57 9.91
CA TYR A 165 7.63 -1.02 9.94
C TYR A 165 7.80 -0.15 11.19
N THR A 166 9.03 -0.08 11.72
CA THR A 166 9.31 0.74 12.92
C THR A 166 9.01 2.23 12.74
N SER A 167 9.06 2.72 11.50
CA SER A 167 8.60 4.07 11.15
C SER A 167 7.08 4.27 11.25
N ASP A 168 6.30 3.18 11.28
CA ASP A 168 4.84 3.24 11.39
C ASP A 168 4.39 3.21 12.86
N ALA A 169 5.28 2.83 13.78
CA ALA A 169 5.01 2.73 15.22
C ALA A 169 5.43 4.00 16.02
N ALA A 170 5.97 5.01 15.35
CA ALA A 170 6.54 6.19 15.99
C ALA A 170 5.58 7.39 16.14
N ASP A 171 4.31 7.24 15.73
CA ASP A 171 3.32 8.32 15.73
C ASP A 171 2.14 8.08 16.70
N ASP A 172 2.38 7.36 17.82
CA ASP A 172 1.46 7.29 18.98
C ASP A 172 1.96 8.14 20.14
#